data_57a4115803983cbd135a826f74f08186
#
_entry.id   57a4115803983cbd135a826f74f08186
#
_cell.length_a   1.000
_cell.length_b   1.000
_cell.length_c   1.000
_cell.angle_alpha   90.00
_cell.angle_beta   90.00
_cell.angle_gamma   90.00
#
_symmetry.space_group_name_H-M   'P 1'
#
loop_
_entity.id
_entity.type
_entity.pdbx_description
1 polymer ?
#
loop_
_entity_poly.entity_id
_entity_poly.type
_entity_poly.pdbx_seq_one_letter_code
_entity_poly.pdbx_strand_id
1 'polypeptide(L)'
;LNKLNASNENTVDIAALQANCFEAMNDDLNTPILIAHLFEGVRIINSIAAGTEKINAENLEMLKNLFHSFVFDILGLKGEEDSSASNQALGKVIDAMMNVRKTARANKDWATSDSIRDELKNAGIQIKDTKDGYEWNLE
;
A
#
# COMPACT_ATOMS: atom_id res chain seq x y z
N LEU A 1 -1.47 3.69 10.86
CA LEU A 1 -2.22 4.86 11.34
C LEU A 1 -3.72 4.55 11.41
N ASN A 2 -4.33 3.99 10.36
CA ASN A 2 -5.77 3.67 10.32
C ASN A 2 -6.22 2.57 11.28
N LYS A 3 -5.30 1.81 11.86
CA LYS A 3 -5.57 0.73 12.83
C LYS A 3 -5.39 1.18 14.29
N LEU A 4 -5.01 2.44 14.53
CA LEU A 4 -4.84 2.95 15.89
C LEU A 4 -6.20 3.28 16.50
N ASN A 5 -6.39 2.90 17.76
CA ASN A 5 -7.56 3.23 18.55
C ASN A 5 -7.24 4.39 19.50
N ALA A 6 -8.16 5.34 19.57
CA ALA A 6 -8.07 6.42 20.55
C ALA A 6 -8.29 5.88 21.96
N SER A 7 -7.58 6.46 22.93
CA SER A 7 -7.78 6.24 24.35
C SER A 7 -8.35 7.50 25.03
N ASN A 8 -8.74 7.39 26.29
CA ASN A 8 -9.16 8.55 27.08
C ASN A 8 -7.95 9.35 27.63
N GLU A 9 -6.74 8.78 27.52
CA GLU A 9 -5.50 9.39 28.00
C GLU A 9 -4.64 9.78 26.80
N ASN A 10 -3.80 10.80 26.99
CA ASN A 10 -2.87 11.28 25.99
C ASN A 10 -1.48 11.47 26.61
N THR A 11 -0.48 10.81 26.07
CA THR A 11 0.93 10.90 26.54
C THR A 11 1.84 11.49 25.44
N VAL A 12 1.30 11.80 24.26
CA VAL A 12 2.06 12.29 23.12
C VAL A 12 1.71 13.73 22.78
N ASP A 13 2.70 14.52 22.35
CA ASP A 13 2.53 15.92 21.96
C ASP A 13 2.53 16.06 20.43
N ILE A 14 1.36 15.90 19.84
CA ILE A 14 1.17 16.00 18.39
C ILE A 14 1.23 17.47 17.95
N ALA A 15 0.86 18.42 18.80
CA ALA A 15 0.92 19.84 18.48
C ALA A 15 2.37 20.31 18.30
N ALA A 16 3.29 19.87 19.14
CA ALA A 16 4.71 20.15 18.99
C ALA A 16 5.27 19.52 17.68
N LEU A 17 4.90 18.28 17.37
CA LEU A 17 5.28 17.63 16.11
C LEU A 17 4.79 18.43 14.90
N GLN A 18 3.56 18.89 14.92
CA GLN A 18 2.97 19.70 13.85
C GLN A 18 3.71 21.04 13.70
N ALA A 19 3.99 21.73 14.81
CA ALA A 19 4.73 22.99 14.79
C ALA A 19 6.12 22.82 14.16
N ASN A 20 6.86 21.76 14.53
CA ASN A 20 8.18 21.46 13.98
C ASN A 20 8.14 21.16 12.46
N CYS A 21 7.10 20.47 11.98
CA CYS A 21 6.90 20.25 10.56
C CYS A 21 6.66 21.55 9.79
N PHE A 22 5.82 22.45 10.32
CA PHE A 22 5.59 23.77 9.72
C PHE A 22 6.85 24.66 9.76
N GLU A 23 7.60 24.64 10.85
CA GLU A 23 8.86 25.37 10.97
C GLU A 23 9.87 24.94 9.88
N ALA A 24 10.03 23.62 9.68
CA ALA A 24 10.88 23.09 8.62
C ALA A 24 10.43 23.53 7.22
N MET A 25 9.12 23.63 6.98
CA MET A 25 8.59 24.12 5.70
C MET A 25 8.79 25.62 5.51
N ASN A 26 8.72 26.40 6.58
CA ASN A 26 8.95 27.85 6.55
C ASN A 26 10.44 28.22 6.44
N ASP A 27 11.35 27.30 6.74
CA ASP A 27 12.79 27.42 6.58
C ASP A 27 13.21 26.98 5.15
N ASP A 28 12.89 27.79 4.16
CA ASP A 28 13.21 27.58 2.73
C ASP A 28 12.82 26.17 2.21
N LEU A 29 11.69 25.64 2.64
CA LEU A 29 11.22 24.30 2.28
C LEU A 29 12.26 23.22 2.64
N ASN A 30 12.73 23.22 3.87
CA ASN A 30 13.76 22.29 4.36
C ASN A 30 13.20 20.86 4.48
N THR A 31 13.05 20.20 3.34
CA THR A 31 12.47 18.84 3.24
C THR A 31 13.26 17.79 4.01
N PRO A 32 14.61 17.80 4.12
CA PRO A 32 15.33 16.86 4.96
C PRO A 32 14.93 16.93 6.44
N ILE A 33 14.78 18.15 6.98
CA ILE A 33 14.34 18.36 8.36
C ILE A 33 12.87 17.98 8.52
N LEU A 34 12.00 18.34 7.57
CA LEU A 34 10.61 17.91 7.57
C LEU A 34 10.49 16.38 7.61
N ILE A 35 11.25 15.66 6.78
CA ILE A 35 11.26 14.20 6.76
C ILE A 35 11.72 13.63 8.11
N ALA A 36 12.73 14.23 8.75
CA ALA A 36 13.18 13.81 10.09
C ALA A 36 12.04 13.93 11.13
N HIS A 37 11.27 15.03 11.11
CA HIS A 37 10.10 15.19 12.00
C HIS A 37 8.96 14.21 11.67
N LEU A 38 8.75 13.88 10.39
CA LEU A 38 7.78 12.84 10.01
C LEU A 38 8.20 11.45 10.52
N PHE A 39 9.51 11.13 10.53
CA PHE A 39 9.99 9.89 11.14
C PHE A 39 9.79 9.87 12.66
N GLU A 40 9.90 11.01 13.34
CA GLU A 40 9.50 11.11 14.75
C GLU A 40 8.01 10.80 14.94
N GLY A 41 7.17 11.30 14.06
CA GLY A 41 5.75 10.93 14.00
C GLY A 41 5.54 9.42 13.81
N VAL A 42 6.31 8.76 12.93
CA VAL A 42 6.26 7.30 12.77
C VAL A 42 6.68 6.58 14.04
N ARG A 43 7.70 7.08 14.76
CA ARG A 43 8.10 6.53 16.06
C ARG A 43 6.96 6.59 17.08
N ILE A 44 6.27 7.72 17.16
CA ILE A 44 5.09 7.90 18.01
C ILE A 44 3.98 6.90 17.64
N ILE A 45 3.67 6.75 16.35
CA ILE A 45 2.68 5.78 15.85
C ILE A 45 3.03 4.36 16.30
N ASN A 46 4.29 3.96 16.17
CA ASN A 46 4.75 2.63 16.58
C ASN A 46 4.67 2.43 18.08
N SER A 47 5.00 3.46 18.88
CA SER A 47 4.87 3.42 20.36
C SER A 47 3.42 3.28 20.79
N ILE A 48 2.48 3.96 20.14
CA ILE A 48 1.05 3.81 20.40
C ILE A 48 0.57 2.41 20.00
N ALA A 49 1.00 1.90 18.85
CA ALA A 49 0.67 0.56 18.38
C ALA A 49 1.20 -0.54 19.32
N ALA A 50 2.36 -0.32 19.92
CA ALA A 50 2.96 -1.21 20.93
C ALA A 50 2.33 -1.06 22.34
N GLY A 51 1.45 -0.07 22.54
CA GLY A 51 0.81 0.20 23.83
C GLY A 51 1.68 0.90 24.87
N THR A 52 2.86 1.41 24.48
CA THR A 52 3.77 2.15 25.37
C THR A 52 3.38 3.62 25.51
N GLU A 53 2.68 4.16 24.51
CA GLU A 53 2.13 5.50 24.49
C GLU A 53 0.62 5.47 24.26
N LYS A 54 -0.08 6.52 24.67
CA LYS A 54 -1.53 6.67 24.52
C LYS A 54 -1.85 7.95 23.76
N ILE A 55 -2.91 7.91 22.95
CA ILE A 55 -3.36 9.05 22.17
C ILE A 55 -4.88 9.19 22.31
N ASN A 56 -5.36 10.41 22.56
CA ASN A 56 -6.80 10.68 22.57
C ASN A 56 -7.35 10.89 21.15
N ALA A 57 -8.67 10.97 21.01
CA ALA A 57 -9.32 11.08 19.72
C ALA A 57 -8.91 12.35 18.97
N GLU A 58 -8.78 13.48 19.65
CA GLU A 58 -8.41 14.78 19.06
C GLU A 58 -6.99 14.74 18.48
N ASN A 59 -6.02 14.28 19.27
CA ASN A 59 -4.64 14.15 18.81
C ASN A 59 -4.46 13.07 17.74
N LEU A 60 -5.27 12.02 17.74
CA LEU A 60 -5.26 11.01 16.68
C LEU A 60 -5.73 11.60 15.35
N GLU A 61 -6.78 12.41 15.34
CA GLU A 61 -7.23 13.13 14.15
C GLU A 61 -6.19 14.15 13.69
N MET A 62 -5.58 14.88 14.61
CA MET A 62 -4.48 15.82 14.30
C MET A 62 -3.30 15.09 13.65
N LEU A 63 -2.90 13.94 14.17
CA LEU A 63 -1.82 13.11 13.63
C LEU A 63 -2.15 12.58 12.23
N LYS A 64 -3.37 12.13 11.98
CA LYS A 64 -3.83 11.69 10.65
C LYS A 64 -3.79 12.82 9.63
N ASN A 65 -4.30 13.99 9.99
CA ASN A 65 -4.30 15.18 9.14
C ASN A 65 -2.89 15.66 8.84
N LEU A 66 -1.99 15.64 9.83
CA LEU A 66 -0.59 15.99 9.66
C LEU A 66 0.08 15.09 8.62
N PHE A 67 -0.05 13.77 8.76
CA PHE A 67 0.54 12.85 7.79
C PHE A 67 -0.10 12.98 6.41
N HIS A 68 -1.41 13.18 6.34
CA HIS A 68 -2.06 13.39 5.05
C HIS A 68 -1.50 14.63 4.35
N SER A 69 -1.49 15.77 5.03
CA SER A 69 -1.05 17.04 4.44
C SER A 69 0.43 17.01 4.07
N PHE A 70 1.32 16.60 4.96
CA PHE A 70 2.76 16.67 4.68
C PHE A 70 3.23 15.56 3.74
N VAL A 71 2.73 14.34 3.88
CA VAL A 71 3.21 13.20 3.08
C VAL A 71 2.58 13.20 1.68
N PHE A 72 1.26 13.38 1.59
CA PHE A 72 0.56 13.24 0.32
C PHE A 72 0.40 14.57 -0.42
N ASP A 73 -0.02 15.64 0.28
CA ASP A 73 -0.33 16.90 -0.40
C ASP A 73 0.94 17.74 -0.66
N ILE A 74 1.87 17.81 0.29
CA ILE A 74 3.08 18.66 0.19
C ILE A 74 4.23 17.89 -0.46
N LEU A 75 4.63 16.73 0.08
CA LEU A 75 5.71 15.92 -0.50
C LEU A 75 5.27 15.15 -1.74
N GLY A 76 3.97 15.06 -2.02
CA GLY A 76 3.41 14.39 -3.20
C GLY A 76 3.70 12.89 -3.24
N LEU A 77 4.02 12.26 -2.09
CA LEU A 77 4.25 10.83 -2.02
C LEU A 77 2.89 10.14 -2.17
N LYS A 78 2.74 9.38 -3.24
CA LYS A 78 1.57 8.52 -3.41
C LYS A 78 1.73 7.32 -2.51
N GLY A 79 0.69 7.00 -1.72
CA GLY A 79 0.58 5.67 -1.12
C GLY A 79 0.61 4.64 -2.24
N GLU A 80 1.08 3.43 -1.98
CA GLU A 80 0.75 2.32 -2.87
C GLU A 80 -0.77 2.33 -2.96
N GLU A 81 -1.30 2.83 -4.10
CA GLU A 81 -2.72 2.67 -4.43
C GLU A 81 -2.99 1.19 -4.25
N ASP A 82 -4.04 0.87 -3.50
CA ASP A 82 -4.45 -0.49 -3.21
C ASP A 82 -4.23 -1.36 -4.43
N SER A 83 -3.11 -2.06 -4.45
CA SER A 83 -2.81 -3.08 -5.47
C SER A 83 -3.92 -4.16 -5.49
N SER A 84 -4.81 -4.14 -4.48
CA SER A 84 -5.93 -5.04 -4.36
C SER A 84 -6.94 -4.87 -5.50
N ALA A 85 -7.34 -3.67 -5.89
CA ALA A 85 -8.30 -3.46 -7.00
C ALA A 85 -7.62 -3.75 -8.34
N SER A 86 -6.37 -3.32 -8.53
CA SER A 86 -5.57 -3.62 -9.71
C SER A 86 -5.25 -5.12 -9.81
N ASN A 87 -4.88 -5.76 -8.71
CA ASN A 87 -4.64 -7.21 -8.64
C ASN A 87 -5.92 -8.02 -8.83
N GLN A 88 -7.08 -7.55 -8.35
CA GLN A 88 -8.36 -8.19 -8.61
C GLN A 88 -8.76 -8.09 -10.09
N ALA A 89 -8.55 -6.93 -10.74
CA ALA A 89 -8.79 -6.77 -12.16
C ALA A 89 -7.84 -7.66 -12.97
N LEU A 90 -6.56 -7.69 -12.64
CA LEU A 90 -5.57 -8.56 -13.26
C LEU A 90 -5.92 -10.04 -13.05
N GLY A 91 -6.32 -10.44 -11.84
CA GLY A 91 -6.79 -11.81 -11.56
C GLY A 91 -7.95 -12.23 -12.45
N LYS A 92 -8.96 -11.37 -12.64
CA LYS A 92 -10.10 -11.65 -13.54
C LYS A 92 -9.69 -11.80 -15.01
N VAL A 93 -8.71 -11.01 -15.46
CA VAL A 93 -8.16 -11.12 -16.83
C VAL A 93 -7.41 -12.44 -16.99
N ILE A 94 -6.58 -12.81 -16.02
CA ILE A 94 -5.88 -14.11 -16.01
C ILE A 94 -6.87 -15.27 -16.01
N ASP A 95 -7.93 -15.21 -15.17
CA ASP A 95 -9.00 -16.22 -15.14
C ASP A 95 -9.68 -16.39 -16.51
N ALA A 96 -9.97 -15.27 -17.20
CA ALA A 96 -10.56 -15.31 -18.55
C ALA A 96 -9.59 -15.96 -19.54
N MET A 97 -8.30 -15.61 -19.53
CA MET A 97 -7.28 -16.22 -20.40
C MET A 97 -7.10 -17.72 -20.12
N MET A 98 -7.14 -18.12 -18.85
CA MET A 98 -7.05 -19.54 -18.46
C MET A 98 -8.28 -20.32 -18.87
N ASN A 99 -9.47 -19.72 -18.90
CA ASN A 99 -10.67 -20.35 -19.43
C ASN A 99 -10.57 -20.58 -20.95
N VAL A 100 -10.04 -19.62 -21.70
CA VAL A 100 -9.76 -19.79 -23.13
C VAL A 100 -8.73 -20.90 -23.35
N ARG A 101 -7.65 -20.94 -22.57
CA ARG A 101 -6.65 -22.01 -22.61
C ARG A 101 -7.26 -23.39 -22.34
N LYS A 102 -8.14 -23.48 -21.34
CA LYS A 102 -8.86 -24.73 -21.01
C LYS A 102 -9.71 -25.22 -22.17
N THR A 103 -10.44 -24.31 -22.82
CA THR A 103 -11.26 -24.61 -24.00
C THR A 103 -10.40 -25.07 -25.18
N ALA A 104 -9.28 -24.40 -25.44
CA ALA A 104 -8.33 -24.80 -26.48
C ALA A 104 -7.81 -26.23 -26.26
N ARG A 105 -7.42 -26.56 -25.01
CA ARG A 105 -7.00 -27.93 -24.63
C ARG A 105 -8.11 -28.96 -24.82
N ALA A 106 -9.35 -28.65 -24.47
CA ALA A 106 -10.50 -29.52 -24.66
C ALA A 106 -10.74 -29.83 -26.16
N ASN A 107 -10.50 -28.83 -27.02
CA ASN A 107 -10.59 -28.95 -28.47
C ASN A 107 -9.30 -29.55 -29.11
N LYS A 108 -8.29 -29.94 -28.31
CA LYS A 108 -6.99 -30.41 -28.77
C LYS A 108 -6.19 -29.38 -29.57
N ASP A 109 -6.51 -28.10 -29.41
CA ASP A 109 -5.78 -26.97 -29.98
C ASP A 109 -4.58 -26.62 -29.06
N TRP A 110 -3.54 -27.39 -29.19
CA TRP A 110 -2.33 -27.25 -28.39
C TRP A 110 -1.56 -25.97 -28.72
N ALA A 111 -1.62 -25.54 -29.98
CA ALA A 111 -0.94 -24.34 -30.46
C ALA A 111 -1.47 -23.09 -29.73
N THR A 112 -2.80 -22.91 -29.68
CA THR A 112 -3.42 -21.82 -28.95
C THR A 112 -3.17 -21.90 -27.44
N SER A 113 -3.22 -23.11 -26.85
CA SER A 113 -2.93 -23.33 -25.43
C SER A 113 -1.49 -22.91 -25.06
N ASP A 114 -0.51 -23.25 -25.89
CA ASP A 114 0.90 -22.92 -25.63
C ASP A 114 1.17 -21.43 -25.89
N SER A 115 0.57 -20.84 -26.93
CA SER A 115 0.66 -19.41 -27.21
C SER A 115 0.17 -18.56 -26.02
N ILE A 116 -0.98 -18.91 -25.42
CA ILE A 116 -1.51 -18.22 -24.24
C ILE A 116 -0.52 -18.28 -23.07
N ARG A 117 0.09 -19.44 -22.81
CA ARG A 117 1.08 -19.58 -21.73
C ARG A 117 2.32 -18.73 -21.97
N ASP A 118 2.81 -18.75 -23.21
CA ASP A 118 4.03 -18.02 -23.59
C ASP A 118 3.81 -16.51 -23.55
N GLU A 119 2.64 -16.02 -23.99
CA GLU A 119 2.26 -14.60 -23.88
C GLU A 119 2.13 -14.14 -22.42
N LEU A 120 1.51 -14.93 -21.56
CA LEU A 120 1.46 -14.62 -20.12
C LEU A 120 2.86 -14.57 -19.49
N LYS A 121 3.74 -15.51 -19.87
CA LYS A 121 5.14 -15.50 -19.42
C LYS A 121 5.89 -14.27 -19.94
N ASN A 122 5.71 -13.87 -21.20
CA ASN A 122 6.32 -12.66 -21.75
C ASN A 122 5.81 -11.38 -21.06
N ALA A 123 4.59 -11.41 -20.53
CA ALA A 123 4.02 -10.33 -19.72
C ALA A 123 4.47 -10.36 -18.25
N GLY A 124 5.41 -11.25 -17.85
CA GLY A 124 5.89 -11.38 -16.48
C GLY A 124 4.93 -12.14 -15.55
N ILE A 125 4.01 -12.94 -16.12
CA ILE A 125 3.04 -13.74 -15.35
C ILE A 125 3.41 -15.21 -15.48
N GLN A 126 3.87 -15.81 -14.40
CA GLN A 126 4.15 -17.25 -14.35
C GLN A 126 2.90 -18.02 -13.96
N ILE A 127 2.52 -18.99 -14.79
CA ILE A 127 1.39 -19.90 -14.54
C ILE A 127 1.92 -21.27 -14.14
N LYS A 128 1.42 -21.81 -13.05
CA LYS A 128 1.69 -23.15 -12.56
C LYS A 128 0.40 -23.96 -12.54
N ASP A 129 0.31 -24.98 -13.37
CA ASP A 129 -0.83 -25.91 -13.36
C ASP A 129 -0.80 -26.76 -12.09
N THR A 130 -1.93 -26.83 -11.38
CA THR A 130 -2.13 -27.65 -10.17
C THR A 130 -3.19 -28.70 -10.45
N LYS A 131 -3.34 -29.69 -9.53
CA LYS A 131 -4.36 -30.75 -9.68
C LYS A 131 -5.78 -30.23 -9.67
N ASP A 132 -6.03 -29.12 -8.94
CA ASP A 132 -7.34 -28.51 -8.74
C ASP A 132 -7.58 -27.27 -9.59
N GLY A 133 -6.58 -26.85 -10.44
CA GLY A 133 -6.68 -25.66 -11.27
C GLY A 133 -5.34 -25.10 -11.68
N TYR A 134 -5.06 -23.85 -11.36
CA TYR A 134 -3.79 -23.18 -11.63
C TYR A 134 -3.51 -22.12 -10.55
N GLU A 135 -2.23 -21.83 -10.38
CA GLU A 135 -1.73 -20.71 -9.58
C GLU A 135 -0.94 -19.75 -10.50
N TRP A 136 -0.92 -18.49 -10.19
CA TRP A 136 -0.13 -17.51 -10.91
C TRP A 136 0.63 -16.56 -9.98
N ASN A 137 1.82 -16.12 -10.43
CA ASN A 137 2.63 -15.15 -9.75
C ASN A 137 3.15 -14.12 -10.75
N LEU A 138 3.36 -12.89 -10.30
CA LEU A 138 4.12 -11.87 -11.02
C LEU A 138 5.62 -12.09 -10.77
N GLU A 139 6.40 -12.04 -11.83
CA GLU A 139 7.86 -12.01 -11.78
C GLU A 139 8.39 -10.63 -11.44
#